data_1c42bf012031a7aff8c7a379d377b24d
#
_entry.id   1c42bf012031a7aff8c7a379d377b24d
#
_cell.length_a   1.000
_cell.length_b   1.000
_cell.length_c   1.000
_cell.angle_alpha   90.00
_cell.angle_beta   90.00
_cell.angle_gamma   90.00
#
_symmetry.space_group_name_H-M   'P 1'
#
loop_
_entity.id
_entity.type
_entity.pdbx_description
1 polymer ?
#
loop_
_entity_poly.entity_id
_entity_poly.type
_entity_poly.pdbx_seq_one_letter_code
_entity_poly.pdbx_strand_id
1 'polypeptide(L)'
;MNTGRIVQVVGPVIDVEFPPKSMPAILNALHIDGTTDEGKVKIHLTAEVMQHIGNNIVRAVAMSSTDGLVRGMEVVDTGAPISVPVGPGVLGRIFNVLGETVDHDDTPVEAADHWPIHRPAPSFDQQATATKILETGIKVVDLIAPYAMGGKIGLFGGAGVGKTVIIMELIHNIATAHGGYSVFAGVGERTREGNDLWGEMKESGVINKTALVYGQMNEPPGARMRVGLTGLTMAEYFRDVGGQDVLLFIDNIFRFIHAGSEVSALLGRMPSAVGYQPTLANDIGALQERITSTKTGSITSVQAVYVPADDLTDPAPAGTFAHLDATTVLSRSIAELGIYPAVDPLDSTSRILDPLVIGEEHYKVARGVQAILQRYKELQDIIAILGMEELSEEDKVTVARARKIQKFLSQAFFVAEQFTGTPGQYVPLKETIRGFKEILEGKHDDLPEGAFYMVGTIDDAIAKAATMKE
;
A
#
# COMPACT_ATOMS: atom_id res chain seq x y z
N MET A 1 -33.09 7.57 -19.87
CA MET A 1 -31.82 8.12 -19.38
C MET A 1 -31.91 9.63 -19.50
N ASN A 2 -31.35 10.32 -18.52
CA ASN A 2 -31.35 11.78 -18.50
C ASN A 2 -30.18 12.28 -19.35
N THR A 3 -30.43 13.21 -20.29
CA THR A 3 -29.41 13.71 -21.20
C THR A 3 -29.20 15.21 -21.07
N GLY A 4 -27.94 15.61 -21.09
CA GLY A 4 -27.49 16.98 -21.06
C GLY A 4 -26.59 17.30 -22.28
N ARG A 5 -26.04 18.51 -22.28
CA ARG A 5 -25.13 18.99 -23.31
C ARG A 5 -23.93 19.69 -22.72
N ILE A 6 -22.76 19.46 -23.28
CA ILE A 6 -21.53 20.16 -22.90
C ILE A 6 -21.69 21.66 -23.21
N VAL A 7 -21.47 22.50 -22.20
CA VAL A 7 -21.45 23.96 -22.36
C VAL A 7 -20.04 24.53 -22.29
N GLN A 8 -19.12 23.85 -21.57
CA GLN A 8 -17.73 24.26 -21.45
C GLN A 8 -16.82 23.06 -21.17
N VAL A 9 -15.60 23.10 -21.68
CA VAL A 9 -14.50 22.17 -21.36
C VAL A 9 -13.29 22.98 -20.93
N VAL A 10 -12.75 22.72 -19.75
CA VAL A 10 -11.55 23.38 -19.21
C VAL A 10 -10.60 22.30 -18.70
N GLY A 11 -9.67 21.85 -19.56
CA GLY A 11 -8.82 20.72 -19.24
C GLY A 11 -9.66 19.49 -18.90
N PRO A 12 -9.40 18.82 -17.76
CA PRO A 12 -10.15 17.62 -17.34
C PRO A 12 -11.51 17.92 -16.74
N VAL A 13 -11.94 19.18 -16.67
CA VAL A 13 -13.23 19.61 -16.09
C VAL A 13 -14.21 19.95 -17.19
N ILE A 14 -15.43 19.47 -17.06
CA ILE A 14 -16.51 19.63 -18.04
C ILE A 14 -17.74 20.21 -17.36
N ASP A 15 -18.30 21.27 -17.94
CA ASP A 15 -19.58 21.83 -17.51
C ASP A 15 -20.67 21.32 -18.46
N VAL A 16 -21.72 20.74 -17.88
CA VAL A 16 -22.83 20.11 -18.60
C VAL A 16 -24.16 20.69 -18.16
N GLU A 17 -24.95 21.19 -19.09
CA GLU A 17 -26.31 21.66 -18.85
C GLU A 17 -27.30 20.51 -18.99
N PHE A 18 -28.16 20.34 -17.99
CA PHE A 18 -29.26 19.37 -18.00
C PHE A 18 -30.63 20.08 -18.00
N PRO A 19 -31.69 19.40 -18.43
CA PRO A 19 -33.05 19.95 -18.34
C PRO A 19 -33.42 20.31 -16.90
N PRO A 20 -34.21 21.36 -16.67
CA PRO A 20 -34.74 21.68 -15.34
C PRO A 20 -35.42 20.47 -14.69
N LYS A 21 -35.19 20.26 -13.40
CA LYS A 21 -35.71 19.11 -12.60
C LYS A 21 -35.12 17.73 -12.97
N SER A 22 -34.12 17.67 -13.83
CA SER A 22 -33.43 16.44 -14.27
C SER A 22 -31.94 16.51 -14.01
N MET A 23 -31.52 17.13 -12.92
CA MET A 23 -30.10 17.28 -12.57
C MET A 23 -29.54 15.97 -12.06
N PRO A 24 -28.37 15.53 -12.55
CA PRO A 24 -27.66 14.38 -11.98
C PRO A 24 -27.32 14.60 -10.52
N ALA A 25 -27.33 13.52 -9.74
CA ALA A 25 -26.81 13.57 -8.38
C ALA A 25 -25.28 13.77 -8.37
N ILE A 26 -24.77 14.36 -7.30
CA ILE A 26 -23.32 14.40 -7.05
C ILE A 26 -22.78 12.97 -7.02
N LEU A 27 -21.61 12.77 -7.63
CA LEU A 27 -20.91 11.50 -7.83
C LEU A 27 -21.52 10.58 -8.90
N ASN A 28 -22.60 10.95 -9.55
CA ASN A 28 -23.05 10.19 -10.72
C ASN A 28 -22.01 10.16 -11.83
N ALA A 29 -21.92 9.02 -12.50
CA ALA A 29 -21.13 8.86 -13.71
C ALA A 29 -21.91 9.40 -14.91
N LEU A 30 -21.25 10.21 -15.72
CA LEU A 30 -21.74 10.73 -16.98
C LEU A 30 -20.99 10.08 -18.13
N HIS A 31 -21.70 9.59 -19.15
CA HIS A 31 -21.10 9.06 -20.36
C HIS A 31 -21.20 10.05 -21.50
N ILE A 32 -20.09 10.22 -22.23
CA ILE A 32 -19.98 11.09 -23.39
C ILE A 32 -19.44 10.26 -24.55
N ASP A 33 -20.32 9.97 -25.50
CA ASP A 33 -19.98 9.23 -26.70
C ASP A 33 -20.05 10.18 -27.91
N GLY A 34 -19.05 10.12 -28.75
CA GLY A 34 -18.98 11.01 -29.93
C GLY A 34 -17.90 10.59 -30.91
N THR A 35 -17.76 11.41 -31.92
CA THR A 35 -16.66 11.29 -32.88
C THR A 35 -16.05 12.67 -33.09
N THR A 36 -14.73 12.72 -33.34
CA THR A 36 -14.07 13.98 -33.74
C THR A 36 -14.55 14.43 -35.11
N ASP A 37 -14.31 15.69 -35.43
CA ASP A 37 -14.50 16.25 -36.76
C ASP A 37 -13.84 15.32 -37.80
N GLU A 38 -14.58 14.90 -38.83
CA GLU A 38 -14.23 13.90 -39.84
C GLU A 38 -14.52 12.42 -39.48
N GLY A 39 -15.08 12.09 -38.27
CA GLY A 39 -15.48 10.72 -37.92
C GLY A 39 -14.33 9.72 -37.72
N LYS A 40 -13.09 10.22 -37.61
CA LYS A 40 -11.88 9.37 -37.55
C LYS A 40 -11.58 8.78 -36.18
N VAL A 41 -11.95 9.47 -35.11
CA VAL A 41 -11.68 9.00 -33.75
C VAL A 41 -12.98 8.95 -32.96
N LYS A 42 -13.29 7.77 -32.42
CA LYS A 42 -14.41 7.61 -31.47
C LYS A 42 -13.99 8.15 -30.11
N ILE A 43 -14.85 8.94 -29.51
CA ILE A 43 -14.73 9.41 -28.15
C ILE A 43 -15.65 8.55 -27.29
N HIS A 44 -15.11 7.94 -26.25
CA HIS A 44 -15.84 7.29 -25.19
C HIS A 44 -15.24 7.76 -23.87
N LEU A 45 -15.93 8.62 -23.16
CA LEU A 45 -15.43 9.25 -21.94
C LEU A 45 -16.45 9.13 -20.81
N THR A 46 -15.95 8.75 -19.64
CA THR A 46 -16.70 8.83 -18.39
C THR A 46 -16.23 10.01 -17.58
N ALA A 47 -17.17 10.80 -17.05
CA ALA A 47 -16.90 11.89 -16.12
C ALA A 47 -17.76 11.71 -14.86
N GLU A 48 -17.26 12.20 -13.75
CA GLU A 48 -17.96 12.16 -12.45
C GLU A 48 -18.45 13.53 -12.06
N VAL A 49 -19.73 13.64 -11.69
CA VAL A 49 -20.34 14.89 -11.21
C VAL A 49 -19.73 15.27 -9.86
N MET A 50 -19.10 16.46 -9.80
CA MET A 50 -18.44 16.94 -8.59
C MET A 50 -19.20 18.06 -7.88
N GLN A 51 -19.95 18.89 -8.63
CA GLN A 51 -20.74 19.95 -8.03
C GLN A 51 -21.83 20.47 -8.98
N HIS A 52 -22.87 21.07 -8.39
CA HIS A 52 -23.87 21.87 -9.10
C HIS A 52 -23.45 23.33 -9.02
N ILE A 53 -23.33 24.00 -10.16
CA ILE A 53 -22.86 25.40 -10.23
C ILE A 53 -23.97 26.41 -10.53
N GLY A 54 -25.23 25.98 -10.49
CA GLY A 54 -26.40 26.81 -10.80
C GLY A 54 -26.81 26.76 -12.28
N ASN A 55 -27.92 27.38 -12.61
CA ASN A 55 -28.46 27.46 -13.98
C ASN A 55 -28.62 26.11 -14.69
N ASN A 56 -28.96 25.05 -13.95
CA ASN A 56 -29.04 23.66 -14.44
C ASN A 56 -27.73 23.09 -14.98
N ILE A 57 -26.60 23.62 -14.54
CA ILE A 57 -25.28 23.16 -14.96
C ILE A 57 -24.63 22.36 -13.81
N VAL A 58 -24.10 21.20 -14.16
CA VAL A 58 -23.22 20.42 -13.31
C VAL A 58 -21.79 20.55 -13.79
N ARG A 59 -20.85 20.51 -12.85
CA ARG A 59 -19.42 20.44 -13.12
C ARG A 59 -18.94 19.03 -12.83
N ALA A 60 -18.35 18.40 -13.83
CA ALA A 60 -17.86 17.04 -13.78
C ALA A 60 -16.37 16.97 -14.08
N VAL A 61 -15.71 15.94 -13.54
CA VAL A 61 -14.28 15.65 -13.76
C VAL A 61 -14.14 14.40 -14.62
N ALA A 62 -13.39 14.52 -15.70
CA ALA A 62 -13.15 13.43 -16.64
C ALA A 62 -12.20 12.37 -16.05
N MET A 63 -12.49 11.09 -16.36
CA MET A 63 -11.66 9.95 -15.98
C MET A 63 -10.63 9.56 -17.06
N SER A 64 -10.72 10.16 -18.24
CA SER A 64 -9.74 10.00 -19.33
C SER A 64 -9.54 11.36 -20.05
N SER A 65 -8.77 11.39 -21.13
CA SER A 65 -8.52 12.64 -21.90
C SER A 65 -9.82 13.26 -22.40
N THR A 66 -9.91 14.57 -22.29
CA THR A 66 -11.01 15.40 -22.84
C THR A 66 -10.75 15.87 -24.29
N ASP A 67 -9.67 15.40 -24.90
CA ASP A 67 -9.32 15.77 -26.26
C ASP A 67 -10.42 15.40 -27.26
N GLY A 68 -10.77 16.34 -28.13
CA GLY A 68 -11.84 16.15 -29.10
C GLY A 68 -13.26 16.45 -28.61
N LEU A 69 -13.45 16.72 -27.33
CA LEU A 69 -14.75 17.19 -26.82
C LEU A 69 -15.04 18.59 -27.34
N VAL A 70 -16.26 18.77 -27.80
CA VAL A 70 -16.76 20.09 -28.25
C VAL A 70 -18.05 20.47 -27.54
N ARG A 71 -18.28 21.77 -27.46
CA ARG A 71 -19.53 22.32 -26.93
C ARG A 71 -20.73 21.80 -27.71
N GLY A 72 -21.80 21.44 -27.02
CA GLY A 72 -23.03 20.92 -27.61
C GLY A 72 -23.09 19.40 -27.75
N MET A 73 -22.01 18.67 -27.50
CA MET A 73 -22.05 17.20 -27.43
C MET A 73 -23.02 16.73 -26.38
N GLU A 74 -23.70 15.61 -26.70
CA GLU A 74 -24.63 14.96 -25.77
C GLU A 74 -23.90 14.24 -24.65
N VAL A 75 -24.45 14.34 -23.46
CA VAL A 75 -23.97 13.71 -22.24
C VAL A 75 -25.09 12.94 -21.58
N VAL A 76 -24.86 11.70 -21.27
CA VAL A 76 -25.86 10.80 -20.68
C VAL A 76 -25.55 10.59 -19.20
N ASP A 77 -26.50 10.93 -18.33
CA ASP A 77 -26.46 10.59 -16.92
C ASP A 77 -26.81 9.11 -16.74
N THR A 78 -25.90 8.33 -16.15
CA THR A 78 -26.13 6.91 -15.87
C THR A 78 -27.11 6.68 -14.72
N GLY A 79 -27.36 7.70 -13.91
CA GLY A 79 -28.20 7.63 -12.71
C GLY A 79 -27.52 6.97 -11.51
N ALA A 80 -26.24 6.62 -11.61
CA ALA A 80 -25.48 5.96 -10.55
C ALA A 80 -24.01 6.39 -10.56
N PRO A 81 -23.29 6.23 -9.45
CA PRO A 81 -21.84 6.41 -9.41
C PRO A 81 -21.10 5.41 -10.31
N ILE A 82 -19.81 5.68 -10.56
CA ILE A 82 -18.90 4.74 -11.22
C ILE A 82 -18.94 3.41 -10.46
N SER A 83 -19.27 2.32 -11.18
CA SER A 83 -19.33 0.98 -10.63
C SER A 83 -18.33 0.07 -11.34
N VAL A 84 -17.67 -0.80 -10.58
CA VAL A 84 -16.58 -1.63 -11.06
C VAL A 84 -16.85 -3.11 -10.78
N PRO A 85 -16.29 -4.02 -11.59
CA PRO A 85 -16.47 -5.45 -11.39
C PRO A 85 -15.85 -5.90 -10.09
N VAL A 86 -16.51 -6.81 -9.39
CA VAL A 86 -16.02 -7.42 -8.15
C VAL A 86 -16.20 -8.94 -8.20
N GLY A 87 -15.48 -9.65 -7.37
CA GLY A 87 -15.54 -11.09 -7.25
C GLY A 87 -14.28 -11.81 -7.71
N PRO A 88 -14.24 -13.15 -7.65
CA PRO A 88 -13.04 -13.93 -8.00
C PRO A 88 -12.53 -13.71 -9.44
N GLY A 89 -13.40 -13.32 -10.35
CA GLY A 89 -13.07 -13.07 -11.76
C GLY A 89 -12.14 -11.88 -11.98
N VAL A 90 -11.92 -11.01 -10.98
CA VAL A 90 -10.97 -9.90 -11.09
C VAL A 90 -9.51 -10.32 -10.78
N LEU A 91 -9.32 -11.48 -10.16
CA LEU A 91 -7.97 -11.96 -9.81
C LEU A 91 -7.17 -12.30 -11.07
N GLY A 92 -5.91 -11.96 -11.06
CA GLY A 92 -4.99 -12.16 -12.17
C GLY A 92 -5.06 -11.09 -13.26
N ARG A 93 -5.97 -10.13 -13.15
CA ARG A 93 -6.27 -9.12 -14.17
C ARG A 93 -5.79 -7.72 -13.77
N ILE A 94 -5.62 -6.87 -14.76
CA ILE A 94 -5.29 -5.45 -14.59
C ILE A 94 -6.47 -4.59 -15.06
N PHE A 95 -6.85 -3.63 -14.23
CA PHE A 95 -7.98 -2.72 -14.48
C PHE A 95 -7.56 -1.27 -14.46
N ASN A 96 -8.31 -0.44 -15.17
CA ASN A 96 -8.27 1.01 -15.03
C ASN A 96 -9.24 1.49 -13.91
N VAL A 97 -9.37 2.80 -13.74
CA VAL A 97 -10.26 3.42 -12.74
C VAL A 97 -11.73 3.04 -12.91
N LEU A 98 -12.16 2.74 -14.13
CA LEU A 98 -13.54 2.36 -14.47
C LEU A 98 -13.81 0.85 -14.32
N GLY A 99 -12.77 0.07 -13.96
CA GLY A 99 -12.89 -1.38 -13.90
C GLY A 99 -12.86 -2.07 -15.27
N GLU A 100 -12.36 -1.39 -16.29
CA GLU A 100 -12.10 -1.96 -17.61
C GLU A 100 -10.73 -2.61 -17.62
N THR A 101 -10.59 -3.76 -18.28
CA THR A 101 -9.30 -4.48 -18.38
C THR A 101 -8.33 -3.76 -19.31
N VAL A 102 -7.07 -3.69 -18.88
CA VAL A 102 -5.98 -3.06 -19.65
C VAL A 102 -4.77 -3.98 -19.84
N ASP A 103 -4.93 -5.26 -19.57
CA ASP A 103 -3.88 -6.28 -19.63
C ASP A 103 -3.74 -6.95 -21.00
N HIS A 104 -4.49 -6.49 -22.01
CA HIS A 104 -4.53 -7.08 -23.36
C HIS A 104 -4.93 -8.57 -23.40
N ASP A 105 -5.59 -9.06 -22.37
CA ASP A 105 -6.24 -10.35 -22.35
C ASP A 105 -7.72 -10.17 -22.74
N ASP A 106 -8.11 -10.68 -23.89
CA ASP A 106 -9.46 -10.55 -24.43
C ASP A 106 -10.50 -11.45 -23.71
N THR A 107 -10.05 -12.24 -22.75
CA THR A 107 -10.95 -13.08 -21.94
C THR A 107 -11.90 -12.19 -21.11
N PRO A 108 -13.22 -12.34 -21.25
CA PRO A 108 -14.16 -11.55 -20.46
C PRO A 108 -13.98 -11.79 -18.96
N VAL A 109 -14.11 -10.73 -18.17
CA VAL A 109 -14.10 -10.82 -16.71
C VAL A 109 -15.42 -11.40 -16.25
N GLU A 110 -15.38 -12.55 -15.59
CA GLU A 110 -16.55 -13.15 -14.94
C GLU A 110 -16.80 -12.48 -13.58
N ALA A 111 -17.30 -11.25 -13.63
CA ALA A 111 -17.64 -10.52 -12.42
C ALA A 111 -18.82 -11.19 -11.69
N ALA A 112 -18.69 -11.31 -10.36
CA ALA A 112 -19.82 -11.76 -9.54
C ALA A 112 -20.90 -10.69 -9.44
N ASP A 113 -20.49 -9.42 -9.41
CA ASP A 113 -21.35 -8.24 -9.31
C ASP A 113 -20.58 -6.98 -9.76
N HIS A 114 -21.28 -5.84 -9.81
CA HIS A 114 -20.69 -4.52 -10.02
C HIS A 114 -21.05 -3.61 -8.85
N TRP A 115 -20.02 -3.11 -8.17
CA TRP A 115 -20.20 -2.27 -6.99
C TRP A 115 -19.75 -0.84 -7.23
N PRO A 116 -20.50 0.15 -6.69
CA PRO A 116 -20.10 1.55 -6.79
C PRO A 116 -18.80 1.78 -6.00
N ILE A 117 -17.92 2.62 -6.54
CA ILE A 117 -16.66 2.97 -5.87
C ILE A 117 -16.86 3.88 -4.65
N HIS A 118 -17.97 4.62 -4.60
CA HIS A 118 -18.37 5.42 -3.46
C HIS A 118 -19.27 4.61 -2.53
N ARG A 119 -18.69 4.11 -1.47
CA ARG A 119 -19.37 3.30 -0.45
C ARG A 119 -19.10 3.88 0.94
N PRO A 120 -20.06 3.76 1.87
CA PRO A 120 -19.81 4.15 3.26
C PRO A 120 -18.81 3.19 3.91
N ALA A 121 -18.10 3.69 4.93
CA ALA A 121 -17.32 2.83 5.81
C ALA A 121 -18.23 1.84 6.57
N PRO A 122 -17.74 0.67 6.99
CA PRO A 122 -18.48 -0.25 7.83
C PRO A 122 -18.99 0.43 9.10
N SER A 123 -20.25 0.19 9.45
CA SER A 123 -20.83 0.73 10.68
C SER A 123 -20.19 0.14 11.94
N PHE A 124 -20.33 0.80 13.07
CA PHE A 124 -19.71 0.36 14.33
C PHE A 124 -20.09 -1.06 14.74
N ASP A 125 -21.31 -1.47 14.48
CA ASP A 125 -21.80 -2.81 14.78
C ASP A 125 -21.22 -3.90 13.86
N GLN A 126 -20.72 -3.53 12.68
CA GLN A 126 -20.07 -4.43 11.73
C GLN A 126 -18.58 -4.61 12.00
N GLN A 127 -17.94 -3.66 12.67
CA GLN A 127 -16.50 -3.70 12.93
C GLN A 127 -16.13 -4.77 13.96
N ALA A 128 -14.96 -5.40 13.76
CA ALA A 128 -14.38 -6.30 14.73
C ALA A 128 -13.76 -5.49 15.88
N THR A 129 -13.97 -5.96 17.13
CA THR A 129 -13.48 -5.28 18.33
C THR A 129 -12.13 -5.81 18.81
N ALA A 130 -11.75 -7.03 18.41
CA ALA A 130 -10.50 -7.66 18.82
C ALA A 130 -9.37 -7.33 17.85
N THR A 131 -8.28 -6.79 18.39
CA THR A 131 -7.05 -6.59 17.62
C THR A 131 -6.31 -7.91 17.50
N LYS A 132 -6.00 -8.33 16.28
CA LYS A 132 -5.20 -9.53 15.98
C LYS A 132 -3.96 -9.13 15.21
N ILE A 133 -2.86 -9.84 15.46
CA ILE A 133 -1.63 -9.68 14.69
C ILE A 133 -1.83 -10.37 13.33
N LEU A 134 -1.47 -9.66 12.26
CA LEU A 134 -1.26 -10.26 10.95
C LEU A 134 0.17 -10.78 10.88
N GLU A 135 0.34 -12.07 11.02
CA GLU A 135 1.66 -12.69 10.91
C GLU A 135 2.12 -12.68 9.46
N THR A 136 3.19 -11.97 9.18
CA THR A 136 3.71 -11.78 7.83
C THR A 136 4.75 -12.83 7.43
N GLY A 137 5.34 -13.53 8.40
CA GLY A 137 6.44 -14.45 8.20
C GLY A 137 7.78 -13.76 7.94
N ILE A 138 7.84 -12.43 8.06
CA ILE A 138 9.04 -11.62 7.93
C ILE A 138 9.51 -11.20 9.32
N LYS A 139 10.64 -11.73 9.77
CA LYS A 139 11.14 -11.57 11.15
C LYS A 139 11.16 -10.14 11.65
N VAL A 140 11.75 -9.23 10.88
CA VAL A 140 11.90 -7.83 11.31
C VAL A 140 10.56 -7.12 11.44
N VAL A 141 9.61 -7.42 10.58
CA VAL A 141 8.26 -6.84 10.61
C VAL A 141 7.52 -7.39 11.82
N ASP A 142 7.41 -8.72 11.93
CA ASP A 142 6.60 -9.37 12.96
C ASP A 142 7.14 -9.11 14.38
N LEU A 143 8.45 -8.96 14.53
CA LEU A 143 9.06 -8.66 15.83
C LEU A 143 8.94 -7.20 16.25
N ILE A 144 9.35 -6.28 15.36
CA ILE A 144 9.61 -4.88 15.70
C ILE A 144 8.42 -3.96 15.39
N ALA A 145 7.79 -4.18 14.25
CA ALA A 145 6.67 -3.37 13.78
C ALA A 145 5.50 -4.26 13.32
N PRO A 146 4.94 -5.10 14.23
CA PRO A 146 3.90 -6.05 13.85
C PRO A 146 2.67 -5.35 13.28
N TYR A 147 2.07 -5.97 12.28
CA TYR A 147 0.88 -5.47 11.61
C TYR A 147 -0.38 -5.95 12.32
N ALA A 148 -1.33 -5.04 12.49
CA ALA A 148 -2.66 -5.41 12.95
C ALA A 148 -3.53 -5.83 11.76
N MET A 149 -4.31 -6.91 11.90
CA MET A 149 -5.37 -7.23 10.93
C MET A 149 -6.37 -6.07 10.85
N GLY A 150 -6.67 -5.62 9.64
CA GLY A 150 -7.50 -4.43 9.42
C GLY A 150 -6.78 -3.12 9.70
N GLY A 151 -5.49 -3.17 9.97
CA GLY A 151 -4.65 -2.00 10.21
C GLY A 151 -4.18 -1.33 8.91
N LYS A 152 -3.67 -0.13 9.07
CA LYS A 152 -3.12 0.70 8.01
C LYS A 152 -1.64 0.89 8.25
N ILE A 153 -0.82 0.40 7.34
CA ILE A 153 0.63 0.39 7.45
C ILE A 153 1.21 1.38 6.44
N GLY A 154 2.02 2.32 6.92
CA GLY A 154 2.82 3.18 6.06
C GLY A 154 4.14 2.51 5.71
N LEU A 155 4.44 2.40 4.42
CA LEU A 155 5.71 1.89 3.92
C LEU A 155 6.53 3.07 3.39
N PHE A 156 7.64 3.34 4.07
CA PHE A 156 8.55 4.44 3.76
C PHE A 156 9.84 3.89 3.17
N GLY A 157 10.40 4.58 2.21
CA GLY A 157 11.69 4.21 1.65
C GLY A 157 11.96 4.91 0.32
N GLY A 158 13.21 5.23 0.09
CA GLY A 158 13.67 5.77 -1.18
C GLY A 158 13.67 4.75 -2.31
N ALA A 159 14.12 5.16 -3.48
CA ALA A 159 14.26 4.25 -4.61
C ALA A 159 15.37 3.21 -4.35
N GLY A 160 15.15 1.97 -4.77
CA GLY A 160 16.16 0.90 -4.76
C GLY A 160 16.42 0.25 -3.40
N VAL A 161 15.57 0.47 -2.39
CA VAL A 161 15.72 -0.16 -1.06
C VAL A 161 14.90 -1.45 -0.89
N GLY A 162 14.26 -1.94 -1.96
CA GLY A 162 13.51 -3.21 -1.94
C GLY A 162 12.03 -3.10 -1.58
N LYS A 163 11.41 -1.91 -1.75
CA LYS A 163 9.98 -1.70 -1.48
C LYS A 163 9.09 -2.70 -2.23
N THR A 164 9.27 -2.82 -3.55
CA THR A 164 8.51 -3.75 -4.40
C THR A 164 8.70 -5.21 -3.97
N VAL A 165 9.92 -5.59 -3.61
CA VAL A 165 10.23 -6.97 -3.17
C VAL A 165 9.50 -7.33 -1.87
N ILE A 166 9.43 -6.40 -0.91
CA ILE A 166 8.64 -6.60 0.31
C ILE A 166 7.14 -6.72 0.00
N ILE A 167 6.62 -5.88 -0.89
CA ILE A 167 5.20 -5.96 -1.30
C ILE A 167 4.89 -7.32 -1.89
N MET A 168 5.73 -7.81 -2.81
CA MET A 168 5.54 -9.12 -3.42
C MET A 168 5.66 -10.26 -2.41
N GLU A 169 6.59 -10.18 -1.48
CA GLU A 169 6.75 -11.19 -0.42
C GLU A 169 5.54 -11.22 0.52
N LEU A 170 4.99 -10.07 0.88
CA LEU A 170 3.76 -9.99 1.66
C LEU A 170 2.58 -10.63 0.92
N ILE A 171 2.44 -10.37 -0.38
CA ILE A 171 1.40 -11.00 -1.22
C ILE A 171 1.58 -12.52 -1.23
N HIS A 172 2.80 -12.99 -1.46
CA HIS A 172 3.12 -14.41 -1.46
C HIS A 172 2.77 -15.08 -0.14
N ASN A 173 3.22 -14.50 0.96
CA ASN A 173 3.04 -15.06 2.30
C ASN A 173 1.56 -15.07 2.72
N ILE A 174 0.80 -14.02 2.43
CA ILE A 174 -0.63 -13.98 2.69
C ILE A 174 -1.37 -15.01 1.85
N ALA A 175 -1.05 -15.13 0.57
CA ALA A 175 -1.68 -16.11 -0.30
C ALA A 175 -1.39 -17.56 0.14
N THR A 176 -0.16 -17.84 0.59
CA THR A 176 0.30 -19.18 0.93
C THR A 176 -0.06 -19.58 2.36
N ALA A 177 0.22 -18.71 3.34
CA ALA A 177 0.03 -19.02 4.75
C ALA A 177 -1.39 -18.78 5.24
N HIS A 178 -2.08 -17.76 4.70
CA HIS A 178 -3.41 -17.35 5.15
C HIS A 178 -4.52 -17.63 4.12
N GLY A 179 -4.15 -18.04 2.90
CA GLY A 179 -5.11 -18.29 1.81
C GLY A 179 -5.86 -17.04 1.33
N GLY A 180 -5.40 -15.85 1.71
CA GLY A 180 -6.01 -14.56 1.41
C GLY A 180 -5.72 -14.06 0.00
N TYR A 181 -6.44 -13.01 -0.39
CA TYR A 181 -6.26 -12.32 -1.65
C TYR A 181 -5.62 -10.95 -1.43
N SER A 182 -5.07 -10.40 -2.51
CA SER A 182 -4.46 -9.08 -2.51
C SER A 182 -5.03 -8.23 -3.63
N VAL A 183 -5.10 -6.93 -3.38
CA VAL A 183 -5.42 -5.92 -4.40
C VAL A 183 -4.30 -4.89 -4.38
N PHE A 184 -3.76 -4.58 -5.54
CA PHE A 184 -2.75 -3.56 -5.71
C PHE A 184 -3.33 -2.37 -6.49
N ALA A 185 -3.36 -1.21 -5.88
CA ALA A 185 -3.78 0.05 -6.48
C ALA A 185 -2.57 0.94 -6.77
N GLY A 186 -2.18 1.04 -8.04
CA GLY A 186 -1.12 1.93 -8.53
C GLY A 186 -1.69 3.32 -8.79
N VAL A 187 -1.35 4.28 -7.93
CA VAL A 187 -1.88 5.65 -7.96
C VAL A 187 -0.80 6.62 -8.40
N GLY A 188 -0.88 7.09 -9.62
CA GLY A 188 0.03 8.11 -10.16
C GLY A 188 1.49 7.67 -10.30
N GLU A 189 1.75 6.37 -10.34
CA GLU A 189 3.09 5.82 -10.53
C GLU A 189 3.45 5.70 -12.03
N ARG A 190 4.70 5.39 -12.30
CA ARG A 190 5.17 5.24 -13.69
C ARG A 190 4.63 3.96 -14.31
N THR A 191 4.16 4.05 -15.56
CA THR A 191 3.65 2.90 -16.31
C THR A 191 4.66 1.77 -16.40
N ARG A 192 5.96 2.09 -16.57
CA ARG A 192 7.02 1.10 -16.61
C ARG A 192 7.12 0.30 -15.30
N GLU A 193 7.09 0.98 -14.16
CA GLU A 193 7.17 0.32 -12.84
C GLU A 193 5.96 -0.58 -12.59
N GLY A 194 4.76 -0.16 -13.04
CA GLY A 194 3.57 -1.01 -12.99
C GLY A 194 3.66 -2.25 -13.86
N ASN A 195 4.26 -2.13 -15.06
CA ASN A 195 4.49 -3.26 -15.95
C ASN A 195 5.56 -4.21 -15.42
N ASP A 196 6.65 -3.68 -14.87
CA ASP A 196 7.71 -4.47 -14.25
C ASP A 196 7.13 -5.28 -13.08
N LEU A 197 6.34 -4.65 -12.18
CA LEU A 197 5.66 -5.31 -11.07
C LEU A 197 4.73 -6.45 -11.55
N TRP A 198 3.97 -6.22 -12.61
CA TRP A 198 3.10 -7.24 -13.18
C TRP A 198 3.90 -8.44 -13.73
N GLY A 199 5.02 -8.19 -14.41
CA GLY A 199 5.95 -9.22 -14.86
C GLY A 199 6.49 -10.06 -13.70
N GLU A 200 6.99 -9.40 -12.66
CA GLU A 200 7.52 -10.03 -11.47
C GLU A 200 6.45 -10.85 -10.71
N MET A 201 5.21 -10.37 -10.66
CA MET A 201 4.08 -11.11 -10.06
C MET A 201 3.71 -12.37 -10.87
N LYS A 202 3.86 -12.33 -12.19
CA LYS A 202 3.67 -13.51 -13.04
C LYS A 202 4.78 -14.55 -12.81
N GLU A 203 6.02 -14.10 -12.79
CA GLU A 203 7.18 -14.97 -12.60
C GLU A 203 7.19 -15.64 -11.22
N SER A 204 6.81 -14.91 -10.18
CA SER A 204 6.68 -15.43 -8.81
C SER A 204 5.39 -16.23 -8.57
N GLY A 205 4.44 -16.23 -9.52
CA GLY A 205 3.19 -16.99 -9.43
C GLY A 205 2.12 -16.38 -8.51
N VAL A 206 2.36 -15.19 -7.93
CA VAL A 206 1.41 -14.55 -7.01
C VAL A 206 0.26 -13.83 -7.72
N ILE A 207 0.38 -13.63 -9.03
CA ILE A 207 -0.63 -12.89 -9.83
C ILE A 207 -2.04 -13.51 -9.71
N ASN A 208 -2.16 -14.83 -9.65
CA ASN A 208 -3.44 -15.53 -9.58
C ASN A 208 -4.24 -15.25 -8.29
N LYS A 209 -3.61 -14.66 -7.29
CA LYS A 209 -4.21 -14.27 -6.01
C LYS A 209 -4.32 -12.74 -5.85
N THR A 210 -4.03 -11.99 -6.92
CA THR A 210 -3.92 -10.53 -6.89
C THR A 210 -4.75 -9.90 -8.00
N ALA A 211 -5.51 -8.86 -7.68
CA ALA A 211 -6.08 -7.94 -8.66
C ALA A 211 -5.25 -6.66 -8.72
N LEU A 212 -4.98 -6.17 -9.92
CA LEU A 212 -4.20 -4.94 -10.15
C LEU A 212 -5.13 -3.85 -10.69
N VAL A 213 -5.03 -2.65 -10.13
CA VAL A 213 -5.80 -1.49 -10.60
C VAL A 213 -4.84 -0.31 -10.78
N TYR A 214 -4.74 0.21 -11.98
CA TYR A 214 -3.79 1.28 -12.31
C TYR A 214 -4.48 2.57 -12.76
N GLY A 215 -4.08 3.67 -12.13
CA GLY A 215 -4.30 5.04 -12.60
C GLY A 215 -2.95 5.74 -12.60
N GLN A 216 -2.24 5.61 -13.72
CA GLN A 216 -0.83 5.94 -13.83
C GLN A 216 -0.57 7.45 -13.91
N MET A 217 0.71 7.83 -13.91
CA MET A 217 1.16 9.23 -13.91
C MET A 217 0.65 10.04 -15.11
N ASN A 218 0.45 9.39 -16.25
CA ASN A 218 -0.07 10.00 -17.48
C ASN A 218 -1.60 10.15 -17.50
N GLU A 219 -2.30 9.55 -16.57
CA GLU A 219 -3.75 9.65 -16.45
C GLU A 219 -4.17 11.02 -15.92
N PRO A 220 -5.37 11.53 -16.27
CA PRO A 220 -5.88 12.78 -15.74
C PRO A 220 -6.11 12.69 -14.22
N PRO A 221 -6.18 13.85 -13.53
CA PRO A 221 -6.30 13.88 -12.07
C PRO A 221 -7.58 13.19 -11.55
N GLY A 222 -8.66 13.16 -12.32
CA GLY A 222 -9.87 12.42 -11.96
C GLY A 222 -9.62 10.92 -11.79
N ALA A 223 -8.91 10.30 -12.74
CA ALA A 223 -8.54 8.89 -12.67
C ALA A 223 -7.61 8.62 -11.48
N ARG A 224 -6.55 9.41 -11.31
CA ARG A 224 -5.60 9.25 -10.20
C ARG A 224 -6.26 9.43 -8.81
N MET A 225 -7.28 10.28 -8.72
CA MET A 225 -8.04 10.53 -7.50
C MET A 225 -8.99 9.35 -7.15
N ARG A 226 -9.44 8.59 -8.14
CA ARG A 226 -10.49 7.56 -7.96
C ARG A 226 -9.97 6.11 -8.01
N VAL A 227 -8.82 5.88 -8.63
CA VAL A 227 -8.29 4.52 -8.80
C VAL A 227 -8.07 3.78 -7.47
N GLY A 228 -7.67 4.47 -6.40
CA GLY A 228 -7.57 3.88 -5.06
C GLY A 228 -8.91 3.39 -4.53
N LEU A 229 -10.01 4.09 -4.83
CA LEU A 229 -11.37 3.67 -4.47
C LEU A 229 -11.81 2.45 -5.26
N THR A 230 -11.41 2.35 -6.53
CA THR A 230 -11.67 1.15 -7.37
C THR A 230 -11.01 -0.08 -6.76
N GLY A 231 -9.74 0.00 -6.42
CA GLY A 231 -9.03 -1.10 -5.76
C GLY A 231 -9.63 -1.46 -4.40
N LEU A 232 -9.96 -0.46 -3.59
CA LEU A 232 -10.60 -0.67 -2.30
C LEU A 232 -11.97 -1.37 -2.44
N THR A 233 -12.76 -1.00 -3.43
CA THR A 233 -14.08 -1.63 -3.68
C THR A 233 -13.93 -3.10 -4.04
N MET A 234 -12.93 -3.47 -4.86
CA MET A 234 -12.63 -4.87 -5.14
C MET A 234 -12.21 -5.63 -3.88
N ALA A 235 -11.38 -5.02 -3.03
CA ALA A 235 -10.96 -5.60 -1.75
C ALA A 235 -12.15 -5.79 -0.78
N GLU A 236 -13.08 -4.85 -0.75
CA GLU A 236 -14.29 -4.93 0.11
C GLU A 236 -15.17 -6.12 -0.24
N TYR A 237 -15.27 -6.51 -1.50
CA TYR A 237 -16.03 -7.69 -1.88
C TYR A 237 -15.45 -8.96 -1.22
N PHE A 238 -14.13 -9.13 -1.29
CA PHE A 238 -13.47 -10.29 -0.68
C PHE A 238 -13.59 -10.29 0.85
N ARG A 239 -13.55 -9.12 1.49
CA ARG A 239 -13.80 -9.00 2.93
C ARG A 239 -15.25 -9.30 3.32
N ASP A 240 -16.21 -8.66 2.64
CA ASP A 240 -17.62 -8.61 3.09
C ASP A 240 -18.40 -9.82 2.64
N VAL A 241 -18.18 -10.31 1.43
CA VAL A 241 -18.85 -11.47 0.83
C VAL A 241 -17.99 -12.72 0.91
N GLY A 242 -16.71 -12.60 0.58
CA GLY A 242 -15.76 -13.71 0.62
C GLY A 242 -15.31 -14.13 2.01
N GLY A 243 -15.50 -13.28 3.03
CA GLY A 243 -15.04 -13.55 4.40
C GLY A 243 -13.52 -13.72 4.50
N GLN A 244 -12.78 -13.05 3.63
CA GLN A 244 -11.32 -13.20 3.49
C GLN A 244 -10.56 -12.11 4.25
N ASP A 245 -9.33 -12.44 4.59
CA ASP A 245 -8.33 -11.46 5.01
C ASP A 245 -7.60 -10.97 3.75
N VAL A 246 -7.80 -9.70 3.42
CA VAL A 246 -7.34 -9.08 2.18
C VAL A 246 -6.20 -8.12 2.47
N LEU A 247 -5.14 -8.17 1.66
CA LEU A 247 -4.15 -7.10 1.59
C LEU A 247 -4.52 -6.10 0.50
N LEU A 248 -4.54 -4.83 0.87
CA LEU A 248 -4.69 -3.71 -0.07
C LEU A 248 -3.39 -2.91 -0.11
N PHE A 249 -2.74 -2.90 -1.25
CA PHE A 249 -1.57 -2.06 -1.48
C PHE A 249 -2.00 -0.78 -2.21
N ILE A 250 -1.52 0.37 -1.73
CA ILE A 250 -1.73 1.67 -2.37
C ILE A 250 -0.36 2.29 -2.62
N ASP A 251 0.04 2.36 -3.86
CA ASP A 251 1.29 2.99 -4.28
C ASP A 251 0.98 4.09 -5.29
N ASN A 252 0.94 5.33 -4.93
CA ASN A 252 1.36 5.99 -3.71
C ASN A 252 0.20 6.84 -3.13
N ILE A 253 -0.04 6.79 -1.84
CA ILE A 253 -1.15 7.55 -1.20
C ILE A 253 -0.99 9.06 -1.37
N PHE A 254 0.23 9.58 -1.43
CA PHE A 254 0.49 10.99 -1.68
C PHE A 254 -0.05 11.45 -3.05
N ARG A 255 0.02 10.58 -4.07
CA ARG A 255 -0.49 10.89 -5.42
C ARG A 255 -2.01 10.99 -5.45
N PHE A 256 -2.69 10.20 -4.62
CA PHE A 256 -4.14 10.34 -4.41
C PHE A 256 -4.47 11.75 -3.87
N ILE A 257 -3.76 12.21 -2.85
CA ILE A 257 -3.95 13.52 -2.25
C ILE A 257 -3.64 14.64 -3.26
N HIS A 258 -2.54 14.52 -3.98
CA HIS A 258 -2.11 15.48 -4.98
C HIS A 258 -3.12 15.61 -6.12
N ALA A 259 -3.65 14.50 -6.63
CA ALA A 259 -4.72 14.52 -7.62
C ALA A 259 -5.99 15.22 -7.10
N GLY A 260 -6.33 15.00 -5.84
CA GLY A 260 -7.42 15.70 -5.16
C GLY A 260 -7.21 17.22 -5.11
N SER A 261 -5.98 17.69 -4.87
CA SER A 261 -5.67 19.13 -4.88
C SER A 261 -5.74 19.74 -6.29
N GLU A 262 -5.27 19.01 -7.32
CA GLU A 262 -5.40 19.42 -8.71
C GLU A 262 -6.89 19.60 -9.09
N VAL A 263 -7.72 18.61 -8.78
CA VAL A 263 -9.18 18.67 -9.04
C VAL A 263 -9.81 19.82 -8.29
N SER A 264 -9.49 20.02 -7.01
CA SER A 264 -10.02 21.10 -6.19
C SER A 264 -9.72 22.47 -6.77
N ALA A 265 -8.50 22.69 -7.26
CA ALA A 265 -8.10 23.91 -7.93
C ALA A 265 -8.90 24.16 -9.23
N LEU A 266 -9.08 23.11 -10.04
CA LEU A 266 -9.87 23.18 -11.27
C LEU A 266 -11.37 23.40 -11.02
N LEU A 267 -11.88 22.96 -9.88
CA LEU A 267 -13.25 23.25 -9.44
C LEU A 267 -13.44 24.68 -8.90
N GLY A 268 -12.36 25.46 -8.81
CA GLY A 268 -12.39 26.83 -8.30
C GLY A 268 -12.57 26.93 -6.79
N ARG A 269 -12.23 25.89 -6.04
CA ARG A 269 -12.26 25.90 -4.57
C ARG A 269 -11.06 26.68 -4.03
N MET A 270 -11.28 27.48 -2.99
CA MET A 270 -10.20 28.20 -2.32
C MET A 270 -9.24 27.19 -1.67
N PRO A 271 -7.93 27.25 -1.96
CA PRO A 271 -6.96 26.33 -1.38
C PRO A 271 -6.79 26.60 0.13
N SER A 272 -6.48 25.53 0.86
CA SER A 272 -6.07 25.58 2.25
C SER A 272 -4.56 25.78 2.38
N ALA A 273 -3.98 25.48 3.55
CA ALA A 273 -2.55 25.61 3.79
C ALA A 273 -1.72 24.86 2.75
N VAL A 274 -0.61 25.45 2.31
CA VAL A 274 0.36 24.90 1.34
C VAL A 274 -0.26 24.55 -0.03
N GLY A 275 -1.47 25.06 -0.33
CA GLY A 275 -2.13 24.84 -1.61
C GLY A 275 -2.99 23.57 -1.70
N TYR A 276 -3.14 22.81 -0.62
CA TYR A 276 -4.00 21.64 -0.60
C TYR A 276 -5.49 22.00 -0.64
N GLN A 277 -6.33 21.00 -0.99
CA GLN A 277 -7.78 21.14 -0.98
C GLN A 277 -8.31 21.39 0.44
N PRO A 278 -9.39 22.20 0.58
CA PRO A 278 -10.01 22.43 1.88
C PRO A 278 -10.65 21.16 2.47
N THR A 279 -10.92 20.16 1.64
CA THR A 279 -11.51 18.87 2.00
C THR A 279 -10.49 17.78 2.29
N LEU A 280 -9.19 18.11 2.42
CA LEU A 280 -8.09 17.15 2.55
C LEU A 280 -8.35 16.07 3.60
N ALA A 281 -8.71 16.48 4.82
CA ALA A 281 -8.95 15.53 5.91
C ALA A 281 -10.15 14.62 5.63
N ASN A 282 -11.19 15.14 5.00
CA ASN A 282 -12.39 14.37 4.64
C ASN A 282 -12.09 13.38 3.51
N ASP A 283 -11.30 13.79 2.52
CA ASP A 283 -10.93 12.93 1.38
C ASP A 283 -10.07 11.75 1.84
N ILE A 284 -9.08 12.02 2.69
CA ILE A 284 -8.25 10.96 3.29
C ILE A 284 -9.12 10.07 4.20
N GLY A 285 -9.92 10.65 5.07
CA GLY A 285 -10.78 9.91 5.99
C GLY A 285 -11.79 9.02 5.27
N ALA A 286 -12.41 9.49 4.21
CA ALA A 286 -13.35 8.71 3.42
C ALA A 286 -12.74 7.43 2.81
N LEU A 287 -11.46 7.48 2.42
CA LEU A 287 -10.72 6.31 1.97
C LEU A 287 -10.31 5.42 3.15
N GLN A 288 -9.67 6.00 4.17
CA GLN A 288 -9.02 5.27 5.25
C GLN A 288 -10.00 4.55 6.18
N GLU A 289 -11.16 5.13 6.46
CA GLU A 289 -12.17 4.54 7.36
C GLU A 289 -12.87 3.29 6.76
N ARG A 290 -12.81 3.11 5.44
CA ARG A 290 -13.28 1.88 4.78
C ARG A 290 -12.33 0.70 4.98
N ILE A 291 -11.07 0.98 5.28
CA ILE A 291 -9.99 0.00 5.49
C ILE A 291 -10.02 -0.42 6.96
N THR A 292 -10.64 -1.53 7.24
CA THR A 292 -10.81 -2.03 8.61
C THR A 292 -11.17 -3.51 8.65
N SER A 293 -11.09 -4.11 9.82
CA SER A 293 -11.62 -5.45 10.10
C SER A 293 -13.12 -5.37 10.39
N THR A 294 -13.86 -6.29 9.77
CA THR A 294 -15.27 -6.53 10.09
C THR A 294 -15.45 -7.89 10.77
N LYS A 295 -16.66 -8.19 11.17
CA LYS A 295 -17.02 -9.52 11.74
C LYS A 295 -16.87 -10.66 10.73
N THR A 296 -16.83 -10.36 9.43
CA THR A 296 -16.73 -11.34 8.34
C THR A 296 -15.31 -11.54 7.85
N GLY A 297 -14.53 -10.48 7.70
CA GLY A 297 -13.16 -10.52 7.19
C GLY A 297 -12.41 -9.23 7.49
N SER A 298 -11.22 -9.08 6.93
CA SER A 298 -10.40 -7.88 7.13
C SER A 298 -9.82 -7.33 5.83
N ILE A 299 -9.59 -6.02 5.80
CA ILE A 299 -8.70 -5.38 4.84
C ILE A 299 -7.56 -4.74 5.62
N THR A 300 -6.35 -5.23 5.39
CA THR A 300 -5.12 -4.62 5.91
C THR A 300 -4.45 -3.88 4.76
N SER A 301 -4.15 -2.61 4.92
CA SER A 301 -3.51 -1.84 3.86
C SER A 301 -2.03 -1.60 4.13
N VAL A 302 -1.24 -1.73 3.07
CA VAL A 302 0.15 -1.26 3.03
C VAL A 302 0.21 -0.12 2.03
N GLN A 303 0.49 1.07 2.52
CA GLN A 303 0.44 2.31 1.74
C GLN A 303 1.85 2.87 1.60
N ALA A 304 2.34 2.97 0.37
CA ALA A 304 3.57 3.70 0.12
C ALA A 304 3.33 5.17 0.37
N VAL A 305 4.15 5.77 1.22
CA VAL A 305 4.06 7.18 1.59
C VAL A 305 5.28 7.91 1.09
N TYR A 306 5.07 8.95 0.29
CA TYR A 306 6.09 9.91 -0.09
C TYR A 306 5.98 11.13 0.80
N VAL A 307 7.11 11.58 1.32
CA VAL A 307 7.20 12.77 2.17
C VAL A 307 7.92 13.86 1.37
N PRO A 308 7.21 14.91 0.93
CA PRO A 308 7.83 16.01 0.19
C PRO A 308 8.94 16.68 0.99
N ALA A 309 10.13 16.80 0.42
CA ALA A 309 11.30 17.44 1.04
C ALA A 309 11.66 16.89 2.44
N ASP A 310 11.27 15.65 2.74
CA ASP A 310 11.41 15.02 4.05
C ASP A 310 10.72 15.79 5.21
N ASP A 311 9.75 16.64 4.86
CA ASP A 311 8.99 17.44 5.83
C ASP A 311 7.74 16.69 6.32
N LEU A 312 7.84 16.09 7.49
CA LEU A 312 6.74 15.39 8.16
C LEU A 312 5.62 16.32 8.65
N THR A 313 5.84 17.64 8.64
CA THR A 313 4.85 18.63 9.06
C THR A 313 3.95 19.09 7.92
N ASP A 314 4.27 18.70 6.68
CA ASP A 314 3.40 18.94 5.53
C ASP A 314 2.02 18.32 5.76
N PRO A 315 0.91 19.04 5.44
CA PRO A 315 -0.46 18.58 5.71
C PRO A 315 -0.82 17.21 5.13
N ALA A 316 -0.24 16.82 3.99
CA ALA A 316 -0.55 15.55 3.35
C ALA A 316 0.04 14.35 4.10
N PRO A 317 1.36 14.28 4.38
CA PRO A 317 1.92 13.27 5.28
C PRO A 317 1.27 13.30 6.66
N ALA A 318 1.15 14.45 7.28
CA ALA A 318 0.57 14.58 8.63
C ALA A 318 -0.86 14.01 8.70
N GLY A 319 -1.70 14.33 7.72
CA GLY A 319 -3.06 13.76 7.61
C GLY A 319 -3.07 12.25 7.40
N THR A 320 -2.11 11.72 6.62
CA THR A 320 -1.97 10.27 6.40
C THR A 320 -1.49 9.57 7.66
N PHE A 321 -0.46 10.09 8.32
CA PHE A 321 0.09 9.52 9.56
C PHE A 321 -0.94 9.36 10.67
N ALA A 322 -1.90 10.28 10.77
CA ALA A 322 -2.96 10.19 11.77
C ALA A 322 -3.78 8.90 11.68
N HIS A 323 -3.86 8.30 10.49
CA HIS A 323 -4.59 7.06 10.23
C HIS A 323 -3.73 5.79 10.33
N LEU A 324 -2.40 5.90 10.32
CA LEU A 324 -1.52 4.74 10.31
C LEU A 324 -1.44 4.06 11.68
N ASP A 325 -1.49 2.74 11.66
CA ASP A 325 -1.32 1.88 12.84
C ASP A 325 0.11 1.40 13.01
N ALA A 326 0.84 1.28 11.93
CA ALA A 326 2.26 0.92 11.92
C ALA A 326 3.00 1.64 10.79
N THR A 327 4.30 1.81 10.99
CA THR A 327 5.22 2.33 9.96
C THR A 327 6.37 1.37 9.76
N THR A 328 6.64 1.02 8.51
CA THR A 328 7.81 0.23 8.11
C THR A 328 8.73 1.14 7.31
N VAL A 329 9.90 1.41 7.84
CA VAL A 329 10.88 2.31 7.24
C VAL A 329 11.99 1.48 6.60
N LEU A 330 12.19 1.64 5.30
CA LEU A 330 13.29 1.03 4.56
C LEU A 330 14.46 1.99 4.49
N SER A 331 15.61 1.54 4.95
CA SER A 331 16.83 2.34 5.06
C SER A 331 17.86 1.96 4.00
N ARG A 332 18.38 2.98 3.32
CA ARG A 332 19.47 2.78 2.35
C ARG A 332 20.77 2.34 3.04
N SER A 333 21.06 2.87 4.21
CA SER A 333 22.25 2.47 4.98
C SER A 333 22.25 1.00 5.37
N ILE A 334 21.08 0.43 5.65
CA ILE A 334 20.91 -1.01 5.93
C ILE A 334 21.05 -1.83 4.64
N ALA A 335 20.49 -1.34 3.53
CA ALA A 335 20.65 -1.99 2.22
C ALA A 335 22.13 -2.02 1.77
N GLU A 336 22.87 -0.96 2.01
CA GLU A 336 24.32 -0.88 1.72
C GLU A 336 25.16 -1.87 2.55
N LEU A 337 24.68 -2.28 3.71
CA LEU A 337 25.29 -3.36 4.51
C LEU A 337 24.94 -4.76 3.98
N GLY A 338 24.12 -4.86 2.92
CA GLY A 338 23.65 -6.12 2.36
C GLY A 338 22.59 -6.81 3.22
N ILE A 339 21.95 -6.12 4.15
CA ILE A 339 20.88 -6.66 5.01
C ILE A 339 19.56 -6.47 4.33
N TYR A 340 18.90 -7.56 3.97
CA TYR A 340 17.58 -7.56 3.34
C TYR A 340 16.60 -8.49 4.11
N PRO A 341 15.34 -8.06 4.32
CA PRO A 341 14.78 -6.75 3.94
C PRO A 341 15.45 -5.59 4.69
N ALA A 342 15.63 -4.47 3.99
CA ALA A 342 16.34 -3.31 4.54
C ALA A 342 15.46 -2.47 5.48
N VAL A 343 14.69 -3.11 6.33
CA VAL A 343 13.81 -2.47 7.31
C VAL A 343 14.64 -1.95 8.48
N ASP A 344 14.47 -0.67 8.79
CA ASP A 344 15.11 -0.06 9.95
C ASP A 344 14.35 -0.44 11.24
N PRO A 345 14.96 -1.21 12.15
CA PRO A 345 14.28 -1.64 13.37
C PRO A 345 14.16 -0.55 14.44
N LEU A 346 14.86 0.56 14.29
CA LEU A 346 14.81 1.70 15.23
C LEU A 346 13.79 2.74 14.79
N ASP A 347 13.64 2.96 13.47
CA ASP A 347 12.74 3.95 12.91
C ASP A 347 11.35 3.38 12.59
N SER A 348 11.22 2.05 12.49
CA SER A 348 9.93 1.39 12.30
C SER A 348 9.16 1.25 13.60
N THR A 349 7.85 1.48 13.53
CA THR A 349 6.98 1.50 14.73
C THR A 349 5.66 0.78 14.50
N SER A 350 5.02 0.33 15.58
CA SER A 350 3.66 -0.20 15.53
C SER A 350 2.91 0.15 16.81
N ARG A 351 1.64 0.55 16.66
CA ARG A 351 0.75 0.84 17.81
C ARG A 351 0.41 -0.41 18.61
N ILE A 352 0.43 -1.58 17.97
CA ILE A 352 0.14 -2.85 18.66
C ILE A 352 1.36 -3.43 19.38
N LEU A 353 2.53 -2.81 19.30
CA LEU A 353 3.70 -3.18 20.09
C LEU A 353 3.51 -2.75 21.56
N ASP A 354 2.55 -3.37 22.19
CA ASP A 354 2.10 -3.14 23.56
C ASP A 354 1.93 -4.49 24.26
N PRO A 355 2.45 -4.70 25.48
CA PRO A 355 2.39 -5.98 26.18
C PRO A 355 0.96 -6.52 26.39
N LEU A 356 -0.04 -5.63 26.45
CA LEU A 356 -1.45 -6.03 26.57
C LEU A 356 -2.03 -6.60 25.26
N VAL A 357 -1.41 -6.31 24.12
CA VAL A 357 -1.87 -6.78 22.81
C VAL A 357 -1.07 -7.98 22.32
N ILE A 358 0.27 -7.87 22.32
CA ILE A 358 1.17 -8.87 21.77
C ILE A 358 1.74 -9.83 22.82
N GLY A 359 1.51 -9.57 24.07
CA GLY A 359 2.06 -10.34 25.21
C GLY A 359 3.43 -9.84 25.68
N GLU A 360 3.72 -10.14 26.95
CA GLU A 360 4.93 -9.70 27.65
C GLU A 360 6.22 -10.18 27.02
N GLU A 361 6.25 -11.44 26.56
CA GLU A 361 7.47 -12.05 26.02
C GLU A 361 7.87 -11.37 24.70
N HIS A 362 6.94 -11.25 23.77
CA HIS A 362 7.18 -10.57 22.49
C HIS A 362 7.64 -9.13 22.72
N TYR A 363 6.94 -8.39 23.57
CA TYR A 363 7.27 -7.01 23.88
C TYR A 363 8.69 -6.87 24.46
N LYS A 364 9.06 -7.70 25.43
CA LYS A 364 10.39 -7.67 26.07
C LYS A 364 11.50 -7.99 25.06
N VAL A 365 11.30 -8.98 24.19
CA VAL A 365 12.27 -9.35 23.17
C VAL A 365 12.43 -8.22 22.15
N ALA A 366 11.34 -7.65 21.65
CA ALA A 366 11.38 -6.54 20.69
C ALA A 366 12.12 -5.32 21.29
N ARG A 367 11.80 -4.92 22.52
CA ARG A 367 12.47 -3.81 23.21
C ARG A 367 13.93 -4.10 23.51
N GLY A 368 14.26 -5.34 23.87
CA GLY A 368 15.64 -5.77 24.07
C GLY A 368 16.48 -5.67 22.80
N VAL A 369 15.93 -6.10 21.67
CA VAL A 369 16.57 -5.95 20.35
C VAL A 369 16.79 -4.48 20.01
N GLN A 370 15.78 -3.63 20.18
CA GLN A 370 15.91 -2.19 19.93
C GLN A 370 16.96 -1.54 20.83
N ALA A 371 16.98 -1.88 22.11
CA ALA A 371 17.93 -1.33 23.07
C ALA A 371 19.40 -1.66 22.70
N ILE A 372 19.66 -2.93 22.32
CA ILE A 372 21.00 -3.34 21.90
C ILE A 372 21.42 -2.65 20.59
N LEU A 373 20.52 -2.56 19.62
CA LEU A 373 20.80 -1.89 18.34
C LEU A 373 21.01 -0.37 18.53
N GLN A 374 20.23 0.25 19.41
CA GLN A 374 20.41 1.67 19.75
C GLN A 374 21.77 1.90 20.41
N ARG A 375 22.15 1.07 21.39
CA ARG A 375 23.46 1.16 22.03
C ARG A 375 24.60 0.96 21.02
N TYR A 376 24.45 0.01 20.11
CA TYR A 376 25.44 -0.22 19.05
C TYR A 376 25.57 1.00 18.14
N LYS A 377 24.48 1.64 17.76
CA LYS A 377 24.49 2.88 16.97
C LYS A 377 25.27 4.00 17.68
N GLU A 378 25.09 4.16 18.98
CA GLU A 378 25.83 5.13 19.79
C GLU A 378 27.33 4.82 19.87
N LEU A 379 27.69 3.53 19.88
CA LEU A 379 29.10 3.11 19.95
C LEU A 379 29.82 3.15 18.60
N GLN A 380 29.09 3.23 17.47
CA GLN A 380 29.71 3.21 16.13
C GLN A 380 30.71 4.35 15.93
N ASP A 381 30.40 5.57 16.39
CA ASP A 381 31.30 6.71 16.27
C ASP A 381 32.58 6.51 17.11
N ILE A 382 32.43 5.93 18.31
CA ILE A 382 33.55 5.60 19.17
C ILE A 382 34.45 4.53 18.52
N ILE A 383 33.81 3.48 17.96
CA ILE A 383 34.54 2.41 17.27
C ILE A 383 35.29 2.94 16.04
N ALA A 384 34.68 3.86 15.28
CA ALA A 384 35.30 4.43 14.09
C ALA A 384 36.53 5.30 14.40
N ILE A 385 36.54 5.99 15.55
CA ILE A 385 37.58 6.92 15.93
C ILE A 385 38.66 6.21 16.76
N LEU A 386 38.29 5.43 17.76
CA LEU A 386 39.20 4.87 18.77
C LEU A 386 39.45 3.37 18.58
N GLY A 387 38.64 2.67 17.81
CA GLY A 387 38.70 1.23 17.62
C GLY A 387 37.94 0.42 18.69
N MET A 388 37.78 -0.87 18.43
CA MET A 388 37.04 -1.83 19.30
C MET A 388 37.74 -2.03 20.66
N GLU A 389 39.06 -1.89 20.69
CA GLU A 389 39.88 -2.18 21.89
C GLU A 389 39.58 -1.24 23.04
N GLU A 390 39.16 0.00 22.74
CA GLU A 390 38.85 1.03 23.74
C GLU A 390 37.49 0.87 24.41
N LEU A 391 36.68 -0.07 23.92
CA LEU A 391 35.36 -0.36 24.51
C LEU A 391 35.50 -1.14 25.82
N SER A 392 34.58 -0.91 26.75
CA SER A 392 34.40 -1.77 27.92
C SER A 392 34.05 -3.20 27.51
N GLU A 393 34.35 -4.19 28.34
CA GLU A 393 34.01 -5.60 28.06
C GLU A 393 32.50 -5.79 27.86
N GLU A 394 31.68 -5.04 28.61
CA GLU A 394 30.23 -5.04 28.45
C GLU A 394 29.80 -4.50 27.08
N ASP A 395 30.41 -3.41 26.63
CA ASP A 395 30.13 -2.83 25.31
C ASP A 395 30.62 -3.74 24.17
N LYS A 396 31.74 -4.44 24.34
CA LYS A 396 32.22 -5.44 23.36
C LYS A 396 31.22 -6.57 23.18
N VAL A 397 30.65 -7.08 24.26
CA VAL A 397 29.59 -8.11 24.21
C VAL A 397 28.35 -7.54 23.54
N THR A 398 27.95 -6.32 23.88
CA THR A 398 26.80 -5.65 23.25
C THR A 398 26.98 -5.50 21.76
N VAL A 399 28.16 -5.05 21.30
CA VAL A 399 28.47 -4.92 19.86
C VAL A 399 28.45 -6.27 19.16
N ALA A 400 29.02 -7.32 19.76
CA ALA A 400 29.01 -8.66 19.18
C ALA A 400 27.59 -9.21 19.00
N ARG A 401 26.72 -9.03 20.00
CA ARG A 401 25.32 -9.42 19.92
C ARG A 401 24.53 -8.56 18.94
N ALA A 402 24.78 -7.23 18.92
CA ALA A 402 24.13 -6.33 17.98
C ALA A 402 24.42 -6.72 16.52
N ARG A 403 25.64 -7.08 16.18
CA ARG A 403 26.01 -7.54 14.83
C ARG A 403 25.31 -8.85 14.47
N LYS A 404 25.19 -9.79 15.40
CA LYS A 404 24.42 -11.03 15.21
C LYS A 404 22.94 -10.73 14.99
N ILE A 405 22.35 -9.83 15.78
CA ILE A 405 20.97 -9.40 15.66
C ILE A 405 20.74 -8.74 14.29
N GLN A 406 21.59 -7.80 13.85
CA GLN A 406 21.47 -7.19 12.53
C GLN A 406 21.44 -8.24 11.41
N LYS A 407 22.35 -9.21 11.45
CA LYS A 407 22.40 -10.28 10.46
C LYS A 407 21.22 -11.22 10.58
N PHE A 408 20.73 -11.52 11.78
CA PHE A 408 19.57 -12.36 11.98
C PHE A 408 18.23 -11.68 11.60
N LEU A 409 18.19 -10.37 11.54
CA LEU A 409 17.07 -9.62 10.95
C LEU A 409 16.96 -9.83 9.44
N SER A 410 18.04 -10.21 8.76
CA SER A 410 18.00 -10.55 7.34
C SER A 410 17.28 -11.89 7.11
N GLN A 411 16.63 -12.01 5.96
CA GLN A 411 15.83 -13.19 5.61
C GLN A 411 15.77 -13.36 4.10
N ALA A 412 15.87 -14.61 3.63
CA ALA A 412 15.66 -14.95 2.24
C ALA A 412 14.16 -14.92 1.91
N PHE A 413 13.80 -14.28 0.80
CA PHE A 413 12.44 -14.17 0.33
C PHE A 413 12.14 -15.13 -0.81
N PHE A 414 10.93 -15.69 -0.85
CA PHE A 414 10.48 -16.57 -1.92
C PHE A 414 10.52 -15.88 -3.28
N VAL A 415 10.07 -14.65 -3.33
CA VAL A 415 10.04 -13.86 -4.59
C VAL A 415 11.43 -13.49 -5.11
N ALA A 416 12.46 -13.62 -4.28
CA ALA A 416 13.84 -13.33 -4.65
C ALA A 416 14.69 -14.57 -4.93
N GLU A 417 14.15 -15.79 -4.80
CA GLU A 417 14.89 -17.05 -4.98
C GLU A 417 15.64 -17.14 -6.31
N GLN A 418 14.97 -16.76 -7.38
CA GLN A 418 15.54 -16.81 -8.74
C GLN A 418 16.74 -15.85 -8.93
N PHE A 419 16.84 -14.79 -8.13
CA PHE A 419 17.93 -13.81 -8.21
C PHE A 419 19.05 -14.12 -7.23
N THR A 420 18.71 -14.65 -6.05
CA THR A 420 19.68 -14.91 -4.97
C THR A 420 20.21 -16.34 -4.96
N GLY A 421 19.48 -17.27 -5.58
CA GLY A 421 19.77 -18.71 -5.50
C GLY A 421 19.57 -19.31 -4.10
N THR A 422 18.98 -18.56 -3.18
CA THR A 422 18.71 -18.99 -1.81
C THR A 422 17.22 -19.23 -1.65
N PRO A 423 16.78 -20.43 -1.17
CA PRO A 423 15.38 -20.71 -0.92
C PRO A 423 14.77 -19.72 0.06
N GLY A 424 13.58 -19.19 -0.27
CA GLY A 424 12.82 -18.31 0.60
C GLY A 424 12.34 -19.03 1.86
N GLN A 425 12.08 -18.25 2.89
CA GLN A 425 11.63 -18.78 4.17
C GLN A 425 10.52 -17.95 4.78
N TYR A 426 9.45 -18.62 5.18
CA TYR A 426 8.42 -18.08 6.05
C TYR A 426 8.79 -18.42 7.50
N VAL A 427 9.01 -17.43 8.34
CA VAL A 427 9.41 -17.66 9.74
C VAL A 427 8.21 -17.37 10.65
N PRO A 428 7.65 -18.38 11.33
CA PRO A 428 6.58 -18.18 12.30
C PRO A 428 7.01 -17.22 13.42
N LEU A 429 6.08 -16.37 13.86
CA LEU A 429 6.34 -15.37 14.91
C LEU A 429 6.94 -16.00 16.17
N LYS A 430 6.46 -17.17 16.55
CA LYS A 430 6.98 -17.89 17.72
C LYS A 430 8.49 -18.22 17.58
N GLU A 431 8.92 -18.66 16.41
CA GLU A 431 10.32 -18.94 16.14
C GLU A 431 11.16 -17.67 16.05
N THR A 432 10.60 -16.60 15.54
CA THR A 432 11.24 -15.27 15.56
C THR A 432 11.51 -14.81 16.98
N ILE A 433 10.49 -14.85 17.86
CA ILE A 433 10.64 -14.46 19.26
C ILE A 433 11.68 -15.35 19.97
N ARG A 434 11.59 -16.66 19.77
CA ARG A 434 12.55 -17.62 20.36
C ARG A 434 13.98 -17.31 19.94
N GLY A 435 14.23 -17.13 18.65
CA GLY A 435 15.56 -16.88 18.13
C GLY A 435 16.20 -15.61 18.66
N PHE A 436 15.49 -14.50 18.63
CA PHE A 436 15.99 -13.24 19.14
C PHE A 436 16.18 -13.26 20.67
N LYS A 437 15.27 -13.91 21.40
CA LYS A 437 15.41 -14.10 22.84
C LYS A 437 16.68 -14.85 23.20
N GLU A 438 16.98 -15.94 22.52
CA GLU A 438 18.20 -16.74 22.74
C GLU A 438 19.48 -15.95 22.46
N ILE A 439 19.47 -15.10 21.41
CA ILE A 439 20.60 -14.20 21.13
C ILE A 439 20.76 -13.15 22.24
N LEU A 440 19.67 -12.55 22.70
CA LEU A 440 19.69 -11.56 23.81
C LEU A 440 20.21 -12.16 25.11
N GLU A 441 19.84 -13.42 25.39
CA GLU A 441 20.29 -14.17 26.58
C GLU A 441 21.75 -14.66 26.46
N GLY A 442 22.39 -14.48 25.30
CA GLY A 442 23.78 -14.88 25.08
C GLY A 442 24.02 -16.38 24.85
N LYS A 443 22.95 -17.16 24.57
CA LYS A 443 23.08 -18.61 24.35
C LYS A 443 23.93 -18.97 23.13
N HIS A 444 24.12 -18.03 22.22
CA HIS A 444 24.81 -18.20 20.94
C HIS A 444 26.00 -17.24 20.79
N ASP A 445 26.57 -16.79 21.90
CA ASP A 445 27.71 -15.86 21.88
C ASP A 445 28.97 -16.48 21.25
N ASP A 446 29.09 -17.80 21.30
CA ASP A 446 30.19 -18.60 20.75
C ASP A 446 30.09 -18.83 19.22
N LEU A 447 28.93 -18.58 18.61
CA LEU A 447 28.73 -18.77 17.19
C LEU A 447 29.25 -17.58 16.37
N PRO A 448 29.83 -17.82 15.17
CA PRO A 448 30.27 -16.73 14.30
C PRO A 448 29.10 -15.89 13.79
N GLU A 449 29.28 -14.57 13.70
CA GLU A 449 28.20 -13.66 13.25
C GLU A 449 27.68 -13.95 11.84
N GLY A 450 28.54 -14.50 10.96
CA GLY A 450 28.15 -14.90 9.60
C GLY A 450 27.09 -16.01 9.53
N ALA A 451 26.98 -16.82 10.59
CA ALA A 451 25.99 -17.88 10.67
C ALA A 451 24.53 -17.34 10.75
N PHE A 452 24.36 -16.12 11.24
CA PHE A 452 23.05 -15.49 11.40
C PHE A 452 22.55 -14.76 10.14
N TYR A 453 23.39 -14.69 9.09
CA TYR A 453 23.06 -13.97 7.87
C TYR A 453 22.19 -14.79 6.92
N MET A 454 21.04 -14.20 6.50
CA MET A 454 20.11 -14.79 5.52
C MET A 454 19.63 -16.21 5.92
N VAL A 455 19.28 -16.39 7.17
CA VAL A 455 18.70 -17.62 7.72
C VAL A 455 17.27 -17.36 8.19
N GLY A 456 16.47 -18.42 8.31
CA GLY A 456 15.11 -18.33 8.82
C GLY A 456 15.07 -18.38 10.35
N THR A 457 15.15 -19.57 10.90
CA THR A 457 15.09 -19.83 12.35
C THR A 457 16.46 -19.80 13.00
N ILE A 458 16.49 -19.78 14.33
CA ILE A 458 17.74 -19.90 15.08
C ILE A 458 18.42 -21.26 14.86
N ASP A 459 17.63 -22.29 14.63
CA ASP A 459 18.15 -23.63 14.35
C ASP A 459 18.90 -23.67 13.02
N ASP A 460 18.46 -22.90 12.02
CA ASP A 460 19.17 -22.75 10.75
C ASP A 460 20.52 -22.03 10.95
N ALA A 461 20.58 -21.06 11.84
CA ALA A 461 21.83 -20.38 12.18
C ALA A 461 22.81 -21.33 12.87
N ILE A 462 22.34 -22.18 13.78
CA ILE A 462 23.15 -23.19 14.46
C ILE A 462 23.70 -24.21 13.43
N ALA A 463 22.82 -24.70 12.54
CA ALA A 463 23.23 -25.63 11.48
C ALA A 463 24.27 -25.01 10.54
N LYS A 464 24.06 -23.75 10.13
CA LYS A 464 25.01 -23.01 9.30
C LYS A 464 26.35 -22.80 9.99
N ALA A 465 26.35 -22.49 11.29
CA ALA A 465 27.57 -22.36 12.08
C ALA A 465 28.40 -23.65 12.13
N ALA A 466 27.74 -24.82 12.17
CA ALA A 466 28.41 -26.12 12.12
C ALA A 466 29.15 -26.31 10.79
N THR A 467 28.52 -25.96 9.67
CA THR A 467 29.16 -26.09 8.33
C THR A 467 30.28 -25.07 8.10
N MET A 468 30.30 -23.95 8.81
CA MET A 468 31.36 -22.93 8.71
C MET A 468 32.64 -23.31 9.50
N LYS A 469 32.56 -24.33 10.38
CA LYS A 469 33.72 -24.83 11.15
C LYS A 469 34.47 -25.94 10.42
N GLU A 470 33.89 -26.51 9.35
CA GLU A 470 34.54 -27.42 8.41
C GLU A 470 35.24 -26.64 7.27
#